data_522ec7cadd713bd8d17bb1febc2a09eb
#
_entry.id   522ec7cadd713bd8d17bb1febc2a09eb
#
_cell.length_a   1.000
_cell.length_b   1.000
_cell.length_c   1.000
_cell.angle_alpha   90.00
_cell.angle_beta   90.00
_cell.angle_gamma   90.00
#
_symmetry.space_group_name_H-M   'P 1'
#
loop_
_entity.id
_entity.type
_entity.pdbx_description
1 polymer ?
#
loop_
_entity_poly.entity_id
_entity_poly.type
_entity_poly.pdbx_seq_one_letter_code
_entity_poly.pdbx_strand_id
1 'polypeptide(L)'
;MKKTILLLLLSISAFAQIDKVEPPFWYAGMHNPEVQIMFYGKNIAQYEASVSNNVVIKNIVKTENPNYIFVTIDTKNLPASELVFSFKTKNKVAFTKKYSIKERRANSAQRQSFDSSDMMYLIMPDRFANGNPNNDSDKSTNEKANRSLPGGRHGGDIAGIIKNLDYLDELGVTALWSTPLCEDNDKGYSYHGYGQSDLYKID
;
A
#
# COMPACT_ATOMS: atom_id res chain seq x y z
N MET A 1 -3.43 50.65 37.65
CA MET A 1 -3.83 49.21 37.62
C MET A 1 -3.18 48.59 36.37
N LYS A 2 -2.08 47.83 36.54
CA LYS A 2 -1.39 47.13 35.43
C LYS A 2 -2.07 45.80 35.24
N LYS A 3 -2.69 45.54 34.08
CA LYS A 3 -3.24 44.26 33.67
C LYS A 3 -2.13 43.37 33.17
N THR A 4 -1.73 42.35 33.92
CA THR A 4 -0.80 41.31 33.51
C THR A 4 -1.57 40.31 32.66
N ILE A 5 -1.31 40.26 31.36
CA ILE A 5 -1.85 39.23 30.45
C ILE A 5 -0.95 38.01 30.59
N LEU A 6 -1.49 36.96 31.22
CA LEU A 6 -0.85 35.64 31.29
C LEU A 6 -1.06 34.91 29.98
N LEU A 7 -0.04 34.89 29.12
CA LEU A 7 -0.03 34.09 27.87
C LEU A 7 0.15 32.62 28.25
N LEU A 8 -0.94 31.83 28.18
CA LEU A 8 -0.88 30.38 28.31
C LEU A 8 -0.33 29.81 27.00
N LEU A 9 0.96 29.48 26.95
CA LEU A 9 1.57 28.71 25.86
C LEU A 9 1.06 27.27 25.97
N LEU A 10 -0.01 26.95 25.24
CA LEU A 10 -0.41 25.58 24.94
C LEU A 10 0.67 24.97 24.04
N SER A 11 1.57 24.19 24.61
CA SER A 11 2.47 23.32 23.88
C SER A 11 1.61 22.22 23.22
N ILE A 12 1.27 22.40 21.96
CA ILE A 12 0.72 21.36 21.12
C ILE A 12 1.84 20.34 20.93
N SER A 13 1.83 19.28 21.71
CA SER A 13 2.68 18.12 21.48
C SER A 13 2.23 17.52 20.14
N ALA A 14 2.95 17.85 19.06
CA ALA A 14 2.78 17.18 17.78
C ALA A 14 3.24 15.73 18.00
N PHE A 15 2.30 14.83 18.29
CA PHE A 15 2.56 13.40 18.30
C PHE A 15 2.98 13.01 16.89
N ALA A 16 4.10 12.30 16.75
CA ALA A 16 4.49 11.72 15.49
C ALA A 16 3.36 10.79 15.05
N GLN A 17 2.74 11.13 13.94
CA GLN A 17 1.74 10.29 13.30
C GLN A 17 2.46 9.40 12.29
N ILE A 18 2.07 8.13 12.22
CA ILE A 18 2.51 7.25 11.13
C ILE A 18 1.59 7.50 9.95
N ASP A 19 2.16 8.09 8.91
CA ASP A 19 1.45 8.45 7.69
C ASP A 19 1.37 7.25 6.74
N LYS A 20 2.41 6.38 6.73
CA LYS A 20 2.48 5.24 5.83
C LYS A 20 3.14 4.03 6.50
N VAL A 21 2.65 2.83 6.15
CA VAL A 21 3.23 1.54 6.54
C VAL A 21 3.29 0.64 5.33
N GLU A 22 4.48 0.11 5.02
CA GLU A 22 4.70 -0.74 3.86
C GLU A 22 5.58 -1.94 4.18
N PRO A 23 5.16 -3.14 3.75
CA PRO A 23 3.86 -3.48 3.15
C PRO A 23 2.70 -3.18 4.13
N PRO A 24 1.48 -2.86 3.65
CA PRO A 24 0.36 -2.46 4.53
C PRO A 24 -0.16 -3.60 5.41
N PHE A 25 0.17 -4.84 5.08
CA PHE A 25 -0.11 -6.07 5.83
C PHE A 25 0.82 -7.19 5.34
N TRP A 26 0.85 -8.31 6.05
CA TRP A 26 1.56 -9.50 5.62
C TRP A 26 0.67 -10.74 5.73
N TYR A 27 1.19 -11.91 5.33
CA TYR A 27 0.47 -13.17 5.43
C TYR A 27 1.20 -14.16 6.35
N ALA A 28 0.42 -14.93 7.11
CA ALA A 28 0.92 -16.08 7.86
C ALA A 28 1.38 -17.18 6.90
N GLY A 29 2.36 -17.98 7.32
CA GLY A 29 2.82 -19.16 6.57
C GLY A 29 3.52 -18.86 5.25
N MET A 30 4.14 -17.68 5.10
CA MET A 30 4.99 -17.37 3.94
C MET A 30 6.27 -18.20 3.97
N HIS A 31 6.77 -18.58 2.78
CA HIS A 31 8.01 -19.36 2.65
C HIS A 31 9.22 -18.62 3.25
N ASN A 32 9.35 -17.32 2.97
CA ASN A 32 10.27 -16.47 3.71
C ASN A 32 9.54 -15.93 4.94
N PRO A 33 9.96 -16.33 6.16
CA PRO A 33 9.30 -15.90 7.38
C PRO A 33 9.70 -14.49 7.82
N GLU A 34 10.68 -13.87 7.21
CA GLU A 34 11.10 -12.52 7.56
C GLU A 34 10.38 -11.48 6.70
N VAL A 35 9.82 -10.47 7.36
CA VAL A 35 9.27 -9.29 6.68
C VAL A 35 9.86 -8.03 7.28
N GLN A 36 10.37 -7.15 6.40
CA GLN A 36 10.78 -5.81 6.78
C GLN A 36 9.60 -4.86 6.55
N ILE A 37 9.21 -4.16 7.60
CA ILE A 37 8.11 -3.23 7.60
C ILE A 37 8.67 -1.81 7.72
N MET A 38 8.39 -0.97 6.74
CA MET A 38 8.68 0.44 6.76
C MET A 38 7.57 1.20 7.49
N PHE A 39 7.94 2.03 8.42
CA PHE A 39 7.06 3.03 9.02
C PHE A 39 7.57 4.42 8.61
N TYR A 40 6.71 5.19 7.99
CA TYR A 40 6.99 6.57 7.59
C TYR A 40 6.11 7.53 8.39
N GLY A 41 6.72 8.58 8.89
CA GLY A 41 6.07 9.65 9.61
C GLY A 41 7.08 10.67 10.11
N LYS A 42 6.64 11.89 10.41
CA LYS A 42 7.52 12.99 10.81
C LYS A 42 8.38 12.62 12.02
N ASN A 43 9.71 12.63 11.84
CA ASN A 43 10.71 12.34 12.90
C ASN A 43 10.50 10.98 13.60
N ILE A 44 9.97 9.96 12.93
CA ILE A 44 9.69 8.67 13.52
C ILE A 44 10.94 7.95 14.03
N ALA A 45 12.10 8.18 13.43
CA ALA A 45 13.37 7.55 13.82
C ALA A 45 13.83 7.90 15.25
N GLN A 46 13.26 8.92 15.89
CA GLN A 46 13.57 9.25 17.29
C GLN A 46 13.02 8.21 18.30
N TYR A 47 12.05 7.40 17.89
CA TYR A 47 11.40 6.42 18.75
C TYR A 47 12.10 5.07 18.72
N GLU A 48 11.93 4.30 19.80
CA GLU A 48 12.26 2.89 19.88
C GLU A 48 11.01 2.08 19.55
N ALA A 49 11.15 1.13 18.62
CA ALA A 49 10.04 0.26 18.22
C ALA A 49 10.06 -1.06 19.00
N SER A 50 8.90 -1.52 19.41
CA SER A 50 8.68 -2.86 19.95
C SER A 50 7.36 -3.41 19.39
N VAL A 51 7.17 -4.72 19.41
CA VAL A 51 5.99 -5.40 18.87
C VAL A 51 5.37 -6.33 19.92
N SER A 52 4.04 -6.49 19.86
CA SER A 52 3.27 -7.37 20.75
C SER A 52 3.49 -8.87 20.43
N ASN A 53 2.85 -9.73 21.24
CA ASN A 53 2.74 -11.17 21.02
C ASN A 53 4.08 -11.93 21.00
N ASN A 54 5.11 -11.41 21.69
CA ASN A 54 6.46 -11.99 21.73
C ASN A 54 7.08 -12.25 20.34
N VAL A 55 6.64 -11.49 19.32
CA VAL A 55 7.22 -11.56 17.97
C VAL A 55 8.67 -11.06 18.04
N VAL A 56 9.57 -11.84 17.44
CA VAL A 56 10.99 -11.50 17.42
C VAL A 56 11.27 -10.40 16.42
N ILE A 57 11.80 -9.29 16.88
CA ILE A 57 12.40 -8.27 16.01
C ILE A 57 13.83 -8.73 15.69
N LYS A 58 14.10 -8.99 14.42
CA LYS A 58 15.43 -9.38 13.92
C LYS A 58 16.35 -8.18 13.74
N ASN A 59 15.79 -7.07 13.27
CA ASN A 59 16.56 -5.87 12.98
C ASN A 59 15.69 -4.62 13.02
N ILE A 60 16.30 -3.48 13.37
CA ILE A 60 15.72 -2.15 13.24
C ILE A 60 16.74 -1.27 12.54
N VAL A 61 16.36 -0.71 11.39
CA VAL A 61 17.19 0.23 10.63
C VAL A 61 16.58 1.61 10.71
N LYS A 62 17.38 2.58 11.09
CA LYS A 62 17.09 4.02 11.03
C LYS A 62 17.98 4.62 9.97
N THR A 63 17.41 5.35 9.05
CA THR A 63 18.15 6.00 7.95
C THR A 63 18.62 7.40 8.34
N GLU A 64 19.42 8.03 7.48
CA GLU A 64 19.79 9.45 7.64
C GLU A 64 18.55 10.36 7.61
N ASN A 65 17.53 9.98 6.84
CA ASN A 65 16.24 10.67 6.87
C ASN A 65 15.46 10.27 8.13
N PRO A 66 15.23 11.19 9.08
CA PRO A 66 14.60 10.87 10.36
C PRO A 66 13.12 10.45 10.26
N ASN A 67 12.53 10.53 9.08
CA ASN A 67 11.12 10.20 8.85
C ASN A 67 10.88 8.72 8.57
N TYR A 68 11.90 7.88 8.57
CA TYR A 68 11.79 6.44 8.29
C TYR A 68 12.35 5.59 9.42
N ILE A 69 11.68 4.49 9.70
CA ILE A 69 12.18 3.38 10.50
C ILE A 69 11.75 2.07 9.85
N PHE A 70 12.69 1.15 9.69
CA PHE A 70 12.43 -0.17 9.12
C PHE A 70 12.59 -1.20 10.22
N VAL A 71 11.54 -2.01 10.44
CA VAL A 71 11.52 -3.05 11.46
C VAL A 71 11.37 -4.40 10.79
N THR A 72 12.38 -5.25 10.88
CA THR A 72 12.32 -6.63 10.38
C THR A 72 11.85 -7.54 11.50
N ILE A 73 10.75 -8.25 11.28
CA ILE A 73 10.20 -9.23 12.23
C ILE A 73 10.26 -10.64 11.66
N ASP A 74 10.31 -11.61 12.56
CA ASP A 74 10.18 -13.03 12.25
C ASP A 74 8.71 -13.44 12.38
N THR A 75 8.11 -13.90 11.28
CA THR A 75 6.72 -14.37 11.24
C THR A 75 6.62 -15.89 11.25
N LYS A 76 7.73 -16.62 11.51
CA LYS A 76 7.73 -18.08 11.60
C LYS A 76 6.76 -18.54 12.69
N ASN A 77 5.86 -19.43 12.32
CA ASN A 77 4.82 -19.96 13.20
C ASN A 77 3.83 -18.91 13.75
N LEU A 78 3.82 -17.70 13.22
CA LEU A 78 2.87 -16.69 13.59
C LEU A 78 1.53 -16.94 12.89
N PRO A 79 0.42 -17.15 13.62
CA PRO A 79 -0.89 -17.27 13.01
C PRO A 79 -1.39 -15.92 12.49
N ALA A 80 -2.43 -15.96 11.68
CA ALA A 80 -3.16 -14.75 11.31
C ALA A 80 -3.62 -14.03 12.59
N SER A 81 -3.24 -12.76 12.72
CA SER A 81 -3.42 -11.98 13.96
C SER A 81 -3.21 -10.49 13.71
N GLU A 82 -3.60 -9.69 14.68
CA GLU A 82 -3.24 -8.26 14.71
C GLU A 82 -2.06 -8.07 15.65
N LEU A 83 -0.97 -7.54 15.12
CA LEU A 83 0.19 -7.09 15.89
C LEU A 83 0.02 -5.63 16.27
N VAL A 84 0.57 -5.26 17.43
CA VAL A 84 0.63 -3.87 17.87
C VAL A 84 2.09 -3.45 17.98
N PHE A 85 2.54 -2.58 17.08
CA PHE A 85 3.83 -1.91 17.21
C PHE A 85 3.67 -0.74 18.19
N SER A 86 4.58 -0.67 19.15
CA SER A 86 4.64 0.42 20.14
C SER A 86 5.91 1.23 19.92
N PHE A 87 5.75 2.53 19.78
CA PHE A 87 6.84 3.50 19.60
C PHE A 87 7.06 4.26 20.91
N LYS A 88 8.29 4.18 21.44
CA LYS A 88 8.62 4.65 22.78
C LYS A 88 9.64 5.78 22.76
N THR A 89 9.54 6.68 23.73
CA THR A 89 10.55 7.67 24.07
C THR A 89 10.79 7.61 25.58
N LYS A 90 12.04 7.50 26.00
CA LYS A 90 12.40 7.42 27.45
C LYS A 90 11.54 6.38 28.18
N ASN A 91 11.39 5.18 27.62
CA ASN A 91 10.61 4.06 28.14
C ASN A 91 9.08 4.30 28.27
N LYS A 92 8.55 5.42 27.77
CA LYS A 92 7.10 5.66 27.71
C LYS A 92 6.61 5.45 26.29
N VAL A 93 5.49 4.73 26.15
CA VAL A 93 4.81 4.57 24.85
C VAL A 93 4.25 5.93 24.44
N ALA A 94 4.72 6.44 23.30
CA ALA A 94 4.24 7.68 22.72
C ALA A 94 2.97 7.42 21.88
N PHE A 95 2.98 6.35 21.09
CA PHE A 95 1.83 5.91 20.28
C PHE A 95 2.00 4.45 19.86
N THR A 96 0.95 3.88 19.29
CA THR A 96 0.92 2.51 18.76
C THR A 96 0.39 2.48 17.33
N LYS A 97 0.76 1.43 16.59
CA LYS A 97 0.24 1.15 15.25
C LYS A 97 -0.12 -0.31 15.13
N LYS A 98 -1.34 -0.60 14.73
CA LYS A 98 -1.81 -1.93 14.41
C LYS A 98 -1.29 -2.38 13.06
N TYR A 99 -0.94 -3.66 12.94
CA TYR A 99 -0.44 -4.29 11.72
C TYR A 99 -1.03 -5.67 11.57
N SER A 100 -1.67 -5.95 10.45
CA SER A 100 -2.37 -7.22 10.23
C SER A 100 -1.46 -8.27 9.62
N ILE A 101 -1.41 -9.44 10.28
CA ILE A 101 -0.97 -10.68 9.66
C ILE A 101 -2.23 -11.42 9.21
N LYS A 102 -2.45 -11.50 7.90
CA LYS A 102 -3.65 -12.10 7.31
C LYS A 102 -3.47 -13.59 7.06
N GLU A 103 -4.56 -14.32 7.02
CA GLU A 103 -4.57 -15.69 6.53
C GLU A 103 -4.45 -15.72 5.01
N ARG A 104 -3.68 -16.68 4.48
CA ARG A 104 -3.60 -16.92 3.03
C ARG A 104 -4.90 -17.58 2.56
N ARG A 105 -5.31 -17.29 1.34
CA ARG A 105 -6.42 -17.99 0.72
C ARG A 105 -6.14 -19.50 0.67
N ALA A 106 -7.15 -20.31 0.94
CA ALA A 106 -7.06 -21.76 0.79
C ALA A 106 -6.54 -22.12 -0.62
N ASN A 107 -5.69 -23.13 -0.67
CA ASN A 107 -5.08 -23.64 -1.90
C ASN A 107 -4.28 -22.60 -2.72
N SER A 108 -3.87 -21.48 -2.10
CA SER A 108 -3.12 -20.44 -2.81
C SER A 108 -1.75 -20.91 -3.34
N ALA A 109 -1.19 -21.99 -2.76
CA ALA A 109 0.06 -22.60 -3.24
C ALA A 109 -0.14 -23.64 -4.35
N GLN A 110 -1.38 -24.08 -4.58
CA GLN A 110 -1.75 -25.11 -5.56
C GLN A 110 -2.44 -24.51 -6.80
N ARG A 111 -2.33 -23.20 -7.01
CA ARG A 111 -2.90 -22.57 -8.20
C ARG A 111 -2.24 -23.11 -9.45
N GLN A 112 -3.08 -23.52 -10.38
CA GLN A 112 -2.65 -23.86 -11.73
C GLN A 112 -2.10 -22.59 -12.41
N SER A 113 -1.00 -22.73 -13.12
CA SER A 113 -0.49 -21.70 -14.04
C SER A 113 -1.19 -21.84 -15.38
N PHE A 114 -0.92 -20.90 -16.29
CA PHE A 114 -1.38 -20.97 -17.66
C PHE A 114 -0.54 -21.97 -18.47
N ASP A 115 -1.13 -22.53 -19.54
CA ASP A 115 -0.49 -23.45 -20.47
C ASP A 115 -0.91 -23.16 -21.94
N SER A 116 -0.56 -24.05 -22.86
CA SER A 116 -0.83 -23.85 -24.29
C SER A 116 -2.33 -23.93 -24.67
N SER A 117 -3.21 -24.34 -23.76
CA SER A 117 -4.65 -24.32 -23.98
C SER A 117 -5.30 -22.97 -23.61
N ASP A 118 -4.56 -22.09 -22.98
CA ASP A 118 -5.06 -20.79 -22.53
C ASP A 118 -5.07 -19.75 -23.65
N MET A 119 -6.12 -18.95 -23.69
CA MET A 119 -6.20 -17.72 -24.47
C MET A 119 -5.90 -16.54 -23.59
N MET A 120 -4.70 -15.96 -23.74
CA MET A 120 -4.25 -14.79 -22.97
C MET A 120 -4.63 -13.50 -23.68
N TYR A 121 -5.36 -12.62 -22.96
CA TYR A 121 -5.77 -11.30 -23.45
C TYR A 121 -4.97 -10.20 -22.74
N LEU A 122 -4.18 -9.45 -23.49
CA LEU A 122 -3.50 -8.26 -22.97
C LEU A 122 -4.54 -7.14 -22.79
N ILE A 123 -4.73 -6.68 -21.57
CA ILE A 123 -5.69 -5.65 -21.24
C ILE A 123 -5.00 -4.41 -20.65
N MET A 124 -5.37 -3.25 -21.14
CA MET A 124 -4.98 -1.95 -20.59
C MET A 124 -6.21 -1.35 -19.92
N PRO A 125 -6.29 -1.32 -18.57
CA PRO A 125 -7.50 -0.90 -17.85
C PRO A 125 -8.01 0.46 -18.26
N ASP A 126 -7.13 1.46 -18.31
CA ASP A 126 -7.48 2.84 -18.70
C ASP A 126 -8.22 2.93 -20.03
N ARG A 127 -7.94 2.02 -20.97
CA ARG A 127 -8.50 2.02 -22.32
C ARG A 127 -9.64 1.04 -22.53
N PHE A 128 -9.86 0.13 -21.60
CA PHE A 128 -10.83 -0.94 -21.78
C PHE A 128 -12.25 -0.49 -21.42
N ALA A 129 -12.50 -0.21 -20.15
CA ALA A 129 -13.83 0.20 -19.71
C ALA A 129 -13.76 1.00 -18.40
N ASN A 130 -14.55 2.06 -18.30
CA ASN A 130 -14.73 2.84 -17.08
C ASN A 130 -15.89 2.25 -16.25
N GLY A 131 -15.59 1.70 -15.09
CA GLY A 131 -16.56 1.13 -14.17
C GLY A 131 -17.02 2.11 -13.09
N ASN A 132 -16.19 3.11 -12.77
CA ASN A 132 -16.46 4.10 -11.74
C ASN A 132 -15.91 5.48 -12.11
N PRO A 133 -16.70 6.37 -12.72
CA PRO A 133 -16.22 7.70 -13.12
C PRO A 133 -15.71 8.59 -11.99
N ASN A 134 -15.97 8.23 -10.73
CA ASN A 134 -15.53 9.06 -9.59
C ASN A 134 -14.04 8.88 -9.25
N ASN A 135 -13.37 7.86 -9.79
CA ASN A 135 -11.94 7.61 -9.60
C ASN A 135 -11.08 7.98 -10.82
N ASP A 136 -11.66 8.50 -11.90
CA ASP A 136 -10.95 8.90 -13.13
C ASP A 136 -9.77 9.85 -12.88
N SER A 137 -9.81 10.60 -11.78
CA SER A 137 -8.78 11.56 -11.40
C SER A 137 -8.50 11.47 -9.90
N ASP A 138 -7.46 10.77 -9.50
CA ASP A 138 -7.00 10.74 -8.11
C ASP A 138 -6.34 12.07 -7.73
N LYS A 139 -6.56 12.55 -6.50
CA LYS A 139 -5.99 13.80 -6.01
C LYS A 139 -4.48 13.72 -5.81
N SER A 140 -3.96 12.53 -5.56
CA SER A 140 -2.53 12.29 -5.30
C SER A 140 -1.70 12.17 -6.57
N THR A 141 -2.30 11.93 -7.74
CA THR A 141 -1.58 11.81 -9.01
C THR A 141 -1.47 13.13 -9.76
N ASN A 142 -0.38 13.33 -10.50
CA ASN A 142 -0.14 14.54 -11.28
C ASN A 142 -1.07 14.63 -12.49
N GLU A 143 -1.13 13.57 -13.29
CA GLU A 143 -1.99 13.54 -14.48
C GLU A 143 -3.44 13.28 -14.10
N LYS A 144 -4.34 14.06 -14.69
CA LYS A 144 -5.80 13.93 -14.52
C LYS A 144 -6.43 13.39 -15.79
N ALA A 145 -7.62 12.82 -15.67
CA ALA A 145 -8.34 12.29 -16.82
C ALA A 145 -8.57 13.36 -17.90
N ASN A 146 -8.20 13.01 -19.12
CA ASN A 146 -8.42 13.83 -20.30
C ASN A 146 -8.60 12.94 -21.55
N ARG A 147 -9.81 12.52 -21.79
CA ARG A 147 -10.18 11.63 -22.91
C ARG A 147 -10.00 12.26 -24.30
N SER A 148 -9.88 13.60 -24.38
CA SER A 148 -9.64 14.28 -25.65
C SER A 148 -8.21 14.14 -26.16
N LEU A 149 -7.27 13.78 -25.29
CA LEU A 149 -5.88 13.54 -25.64
C LEU A 149 -5.64 12.04 -25.82
N PRO A 150 -5.11 11.58 -26.98
CA PRO A 150 -4.76 10.17 -27.20
C PRO A 150 -3.79 9.61 -26.15
N GLY A 151 -2.85 10.42 -25.66
CA GLY A 151 -1.90 10.09 -24.62
C GLY A 151 -2.36 10.41 -23.19
N GLY A 152 -3.57 10.95 -22.99
CA GLY A 152 -4.13 11.26 -21.68
C GLY A 152 -4.77 10.04 -21.02
N ARG A 153 -5.08 10.14 -19.73
CA ARG A 153 -5.89 9.15 -19.01
C ARG A 153 -7.35 9.19 -19.49
N HIS A 154 -7.92 8.02 -19.73
CA HIS A 154 -9.31 7.90 -20.19
C HIS A 154 -10.27 7.39 -19.10
N GLY A 155 -9.75 6.99 -17.95
CA GLY A 155 -10.55 6.66 -16.77
C GLY A 155 -11.05 5.21 -16.74
N GLY A 156 -10.60 4.33 -17.62
CA GLY A 156 -10.88 2.90 -17.49
C GLY A 156 -10.19 2.33 -16.24
N ASP A 157 -10.86 1.38 -15.56
CA ASP A 157 -10.48 0.89 -14.25
C ASP A 157 -10.75 -0.61 -14.05
N ILE A 158 -10.32 -1.14 -12.91
CA ILE A 158 -10.55 -2.55 -12.55
C ILE A 158 -12.05 -2.84 -12.44
N ALA A 159 -12.86 -1.89 -11.97
CA ALA A 159 -14.32 -2.06 -11.89
C ALA A 159 -14.93 -2.22 -13.29
N GLY A 160 -14.41 -1.52 -14.28
CA GLY A 160 -14.79 -1.68 -15.69
C GLY A 160 -14.44 -3.04 -16.24
N ILE A 161 -13.26 -3.58 -15.89
CA ILE A 161 -12.87 -4.95 -16.25
C ILE A 161 -13.85 -5.95 -15.62
N ILE A 162 -14.12 -5.83 -14.33
CA ILE A 162 -15.02 -6.73 -13.60
C ILE A 162 -16.42 -6.75 -14.23
N LYS A 163 -16.96 -5.59 -14.62
CA LYS A 163 -18.26 -5.49 -15.26
C LYS A 163 -18.33 -6.16 -16.63
N ASN A 164 -17.20 -6.41 -17.26
CA ASN A 164 -17.11 -6.98 -18.61
C ASN A 164 -16.45 -8.38 -18.61
N LEU A 165 -16.39 -9.07 -17.46
CA LEU A 165 -15.81 -10.42 -17.41
C LEU A 165 -16.61 -11.43 -18.24
N ASP A 166 -17.95 -11.35 -18.24
CA ASP A 166 -18.79 -12.22 -19.04
C ASP A 166 -18.51 -12.06 -20.55
N TYR A 167 -18.31 -10.83 -21.02
CA TYR A 167 -17.89 -10.56 -22.40
C TYR A 167 -16.54 -11.20 -22.73
N LEU A 168 -15.58 -11.11 -21.81
CA LEU A 168 -14.24 -11.73 -22.00
C LEU A 168 -14.31 -13.26 -21.99
N ASP A 169 -15.16 -13.83 -21.14
CA ASP A 169 -15.42 -15.28 -21.09
C ASP A 169 -16.10 -15.77 -22.39
N GLU A 170 -17.13 -15.08 -22.87
CA GLU A 170 -17.77 -15.37 -24.16
C GLU A 170 -16.81 -15.27 -25.34
N LEU A 171 -15.81 -14.39 -25.27
CA LEU A 171 -14.73 -14.28 -26.24
C LEU A 171 -13.74 -15.46 -26.18
N GLY A 172 -13.80 -16.27 -25.13
CA GLY A 172 -12.93 -17.42 -24.89
C GLY A 172 -11.63 -17.08 -24.18
N VAL A 173 -11.55 -15.92 -23.53
CA VAL A 173 -10.37 -15.51 -22.73
C VAL A 173 -10.31 -16.32 -21.45
N THR A 174 -9.19 -17.01 -21.21
CA THR A 174 -8.96 -17.79 -20.00
C THR A 174 -7.94 -17.16 -19.07
N ALA A 175 -7.13 -16.23 -19.57
CA ALA A 175 -6.12 -15.52 -18.80
C ALA A 175 -6.05 -14.02 -19.17
N LEU A 176 -6.01 -13.15 -18.19
CA LEU A 176 -5.83 -11.71 -18.39
C LEU A 176 -4.38 -11.32 -18.07
N TRP A 177 -3.76 -10.64 -19.00
CA TRP A 177 -2.46 -9.97 -18.81
C TRP A 177 -2.68 -8.47 -18.75
N SER A 178 -2.83 -7.92 -17.56
CA SER A 178 -2.99 -6.48 -17.39
C SER A 178 -1.67 -5.75 -17.55
N THR A 179 -1.70 -4.55 -18.17
CA THR A 179 -0.64 -3.56 -17.93
C THR A 179 -0.55 -3.26 -16.44
N PRO A 180 0.56 -2.67 -15.93
CA PRO A 180 0.71 -2.47 -14.49
C PRO A 180 -0.46 -1.73 -13.85
N LEU A 181 -0.85 -2.17 -12.65
CA LEU A 181 -2.02 -1.66 -11.92
C LEU A 181 -1.63 -0.76 -10.73
N CYS A 182 -0.34 -0.69 -10.41
CA CYS A 182 0.16 0.16 -9.34
C CYS A 182 0.18 1.62 -9.78
N GLU A 183 0.06 2.53 -8.80
CA GLU A 183 0.05 3.97 -9.05
C GLU A 183 1.19 4.40 -9.97
N ASP A 184 0.83 5.14 -11.02
CA ASP A 184 1.74 5.83 -11.93
C ASP A 184 1.53 7.33 -11.78
N ASN A 185 2.50 8.03 -11.17
CA ASN A 185 2.41 9.46 -10.88
C ASN A 185 3.22 10.33 -11.85
N ASP A 186 3.42 9.87 -13.06
CA ASP A 186 4.03 10.67 -14.12
C ASP A 186 3.13 11.87 -14.48
N LYS A 187 3.75 12.91 -15.04
CA LYS A 187 3.05 14.15 -15.42
C LYS A 187 2.22 14.03 -16.69
N GLY A 188 2.41 12.97 -17.45
CA GLY A 188 1.74 12.68 -18.69
C GLY A 188 2.04 11.27 -19.17
N TYR A 189 1.14 10.71 -19.98
CA TYR A 189 1.21 9.34 -20.48
C TYR A 189 1.15 8.26 -19.39
N SER A 190 0.70 8.58 -18.16
CA SER A 190 0.62 7.64 -17.05
C SER A 190 -0.47 6.55 -17.23
N TYR A 191 -1.32 6.68 -18.25
CA TYR A 191 -2.40 5.74 -18.57
C TYR A 191 -1.97 4.27 -18.74
N HIS A 192 -0.71 4.04 -19.07
CA HIS A 192 -0.20 2.68 -19.29
C HIS A 192 0.33 1.99 -18.03
N GLY A 193 0.57 2.73 -16.94
CA GLY A 193 0.98 2.20 -15.65
C GLY A 193 2.45 1.78 -15.52
N TYR A 194 3.32 2.04 -16.52
CA TYR A 194 4.72 1.59 -16.46
C TYR A 194 5.66 2.50 -15.67
N GLY A 195 5.24 3.73 -15.34
CA GLY A 195 5.96 4.66 -14.46
C GLY A 195 5.60 4.49 -12.97
N GLN A 196 5.62 3.25 -12.46
CA GLN A 196 5.15 2.93 -11.12
C GLN A 196 5.83 3.75 -10.04
N SER A 197 5.06 4.54 -9.30
CA SER A 197 5.53 5.41 -8.21
C SER A 197 5.25 4.83 -6.82
N ASP A 198 4.24 3.98 -6.67
CA ASP A 198 3.90 3.31 -5.42
C ASP A 198 3.42 1.88 -5.69
N LEU A 199 4.22 0.88 -5.28
CA LEU A 199 3.93 -0.55 -5.49
C LEU A 199 2.85 -1.11 -4.56
N TYR A 200 2.40 -0.34 -3.58
CA TYR A 200 1.39 -0.75 -2.60
C TYR A 200 0.07 0.01 -2.76
N LYS A 201 -0.02 0.86 -3.77
CA LYS A 201 -1.22 1.61 -4.12
C LYS A 201 -1.66 1.24 -5.54
N ILE A 202 -2.95 0.98 -5.70
CA ILE A 202 -3.57 0.81 -7.02
C ILE A 202 -3.89 2.18 -7.60
N ASP A 203 -3.68 2.33 -8.88
CA ASP A 203 -3.95 3.56 -9.63
C ASP A 203 -5.44 3.80 -9.85
#